data_8d1e04dc497f64cfc239911afa8df3ba
#
_entry.id   8d1e04dc497f64cfc239911afa8df3ba
#
_cell.length_a   1.000
_cell.length_b   1.000
_cell.length_c   1.000
_cell.angle_alpha   90.00
_cell.angle_beta   90.00
_cell.angle_gamma   90.00
#
_symmetry.space_group_name_H-M   'P 1'
#
loop_
_entity.id
_entity.type
_entity.pdbx_description
1 polymer ?
#
loop_
_entity_poly.entity_id
_entity_poly.type
_entity_poly.pdbx_seq_one_letter_code
_entity_poly.pdbx_strand_id
1 'polypeptide(L)'
;MTSPANTRLPISDDVEAVLPAAISRAHDWLKSTADEEDKATEQLADLLRDDDGVKFTMDFVDRVMRPEDDKVAAHALKDISSHYDPSFLGSINGALVGAGGFFGPILPNLVMPVARLYMRKMVGHLVLDAESDALNKILDKAAESGEQLNLNLLGEAVLGEEEAKSRAQRTLKLIQHPRVTYVSVKASSMVAQLNHWDIDGSVERLKERLRPLYQAAADRTDKVFINMDTVSYTHLTLPTKRIV
;
A
#
# COMPACT_ATOMS: atom_id res chain seq x y z
N MET A 1 -15.86 -33.08 21.08
CA MET A 1 -15.47 -31.69 20.92
C MET A 1 -16.60 -31.00 20.21
N THR A 2 -17.46 -30.26 20.89
CA THR A 2 -18.59 -29.53 20.37
C THR A 2 -18.10 -28.22 19.76
N SER A 3 -18.37 -28.03 18.49
CA SER A 3 -18.10 -26.76 17.75
C SER A 3 -18.74 -25.58 18.49
N PRO A 4 -18.07 -24.44 18.67
CA PRO A 4 -18.67 -23.27 19.29
C PRO A 4 -19.85 -22.79 18.42
N ALA A 5 -21.00 -22.67 19.06
CA ALA A 5 -22.21 -22.14 18.43
C ALA A 5 -21.91 -20.73 17.88
N ASN A 6 -22.13 -20.57 16.58
CA ASN A 6 -22.03 -19.30 15.86
C ASN A 6 -23.15 -18.38 16.38
N THR A 7 -22.88 -17.67 17.47
CA THR A 7 -23.81 -16.70 18.06
C THR A 7 -23.83 -15.47 17.14
N ARG A 8 -24.70 -15.49 16.14
CA ARG A 8 -24.99 -14.29 15.36
C ARG A 8 -25.54 -13.22 16.30
N LEU A 9 -24.88 -12.07 16.33
CA LEU A 9 -25.42 -10.90 17.01
C LEU A 9 -26.78 -10.57 16.38
N PRO A 10 -27.79 -10.20 17.17
CA PRO A 10 -29.11 -9.81 16.64
C PRO A 10 -28.91 -8.61 15.71
N ILE A 11 -29.28 -8.80 14.45
CA ILE A 11 -29.33 -7.72 13.44
C ILE A 11 -30.60 -6.94 13.74
N SER A 12 -30.52 -5.59 13.74
CA SER A 12 -31.72 -4.77 13.91
C SER A 12 -32.69 -4.96 12.74
N ASP A 13 -33.97 -4.87 12.99
CA ASP A 13 -35.02 -5.02 11.97
C ASP A 13 -34.80 -4.08 10.76
N ASP A 14 -34.25 -2.89 11.00
CA ASP A 14 -33.90 -1.92 9.94
C ASP A 14 -32.79 -2.45 9.01
N VAL A 15 -31.80 -3.16 9.56
CA VAL A 15 -30.73 -3.76 8.77
C VAL A 15 -31.25 -4.98 8.02
N GLU A 16 -32.10 -5.80 8.65
CA GLU A 16 -32.70 -6.97 8.00
C GLU A 16 -33.58 -6.58 6.81
N ALA A 17 -34.31 -5.46 6.93
CA ALA A 17 -35.13 -4.94 5.85
C ALA A 17 -34.34 -4.49 4.60
N VAL A 18 -33.14 -3.95 4.76
CA VAL A 18 -32.30 -3.47 3.63
C VAL A 18 -31.34 -4.53 3.08
N LEU A 19 -31.11 -5.63 3.81
CA LEU A 19 -30.13 -6.66 3.48
C LEU A 19 -30.34 -7.29 2.09
N PRO A 20 -31.57 -7.67 1.65
CA PRO A 20 -31.77 -8.24 0.32
C PRO A 20 -31.39 -7.27 -0.81
N ALA A 21 -31.74 -5.99 -0.66
CA ALA A 21 -31.42 -4.97 -1.64
C ALA A 21 -29.90 -4.71 -1.71
N ALA A 22 -29.22 -4.72 -0.56
CA ALA A 22 -27.76 -4.57 -0.49
C ALA A 22 -27.04 -5.74 -1.15
N ILE A 23 -27.49 -6.98 -0.90
CA ILE A 23 -26.93 -8.20 -1.53
C ILE A 23 -27.16 -8.16 -3.04
N SER A 24 -28.35 -7.83 -3.51
CA SER A 24 -28.64 -7.71 -4.94
C SER A 24 -27.72 -6.69 -5.61
N ARG A 25 -27.57 -5.51 -5.00
CA ARG A 25 -26.70 -4.46 -5.52
C ARG A 25 -25.22 -4.88 -5.55
N ALA A 26 -24.76 -5.58 -4.53
CA ALA A 26 -23.40 -6.12 -4.51
C ALA A 26 -23.17 -7.13 -5.65
N HIS A 27 -24.14 -8.01 -5.91
CA HIS A 27 -24.08 -8.93 -7.03
C HIS A 27 -24.11 -8.22 -8.39
N ASP A 28 -24.91 -7.16 -8.54
CA ASP A 28 -24.94 -6.38 -9.77
C ASP A 28 -23.60 -5.67 -10.03
N TRP A 29 -22.98 -5.11 -8.98
CA TRP A 29 -21.64 -4.53 -9.08
C TRP A 29 -20.58 -5.57 -9.45
N LEU A 30 -20.57 -6.74 -8.81
CA LEU A 30 -19.64 -7.82 -9.14
C LEU A 30 -19.80 -8.29 -10.60
N LYS A 31 -21.04 -8.35 -11.10
CA LYS A 31 -21.28 -8.69 -12.50
C LYS A 31 -20.80 -7.62 -13.46
N SER A 32 -21.01 -6.34 -13.13
CA SER A 32 -20.59 -5.23 -13.99
C SER A 32 -19.08 -5.08 -14.09
N THR A 33 -18.33 -5.55 -13.09
CA THR A 33 -16.85 -5.50 -13.07
C THR A 33 -16.20 -6.78 -13.58
N ALA A 34 -16.95 -7.87 -13.74
CA ALA A 34 -16.39 -9.17 -14.15
C ALA A 34 -15.70 -9.16 -15.54
N ASP A 35 -16.14 -8.28 -16.44
CA ASP A 35 -15.58 -8.13 -17.79
C ASP A 35 -14.43 -7.11 -17.85
N GLU A 36 -14.18 -6.37 -16.75
CA GLU A 36 -13.14 -5.32 -16.65
C GLU A 36 -11.88 -5.80 -15.92
N GLU A 37 -11.78 -7.08 -15.57
CA GLU A 37 -10.59 -7.59 -14.89
C GLU A 37 -9.35 -7.40 -15.79
N ASP A 38 -8.53 -6.43 -15.41
CA ASP A 38 -7.21 -6.23 -16.00
C ASP A 38 -6.34 -7.48 -15.70
N LYS A 39 -5.64 -7.98 -16.72
CA LYS A 39 -4.71 -9.13 -16.61
C LYS A 39 -3.74 -9.01 -15.43
N ALA A 40 -3.37 -7.80 -15.05
CA ALA A 40 -2.51 -7.55 -13.91
C ALA A 40 -3.22 -7.85 -12.57
N THR A 41 -4.51 -7.52 -12.46
CA THR A 41 -5.34 -7.85 -11.29
C THR A 41 -5.56 -9.36 -11.15
N GLU A 42 -5.80 -10.05 -12.27
CA GLU A 42 -5.92 -11.51 -12.30
C GLU A 42 -4.61 -12.19 -11.86
N GLN A 43 -3.47 -11.76 -12.41
CA GLN A 43 -2.16 -12.25 -12.02
C GLN A 43 -1.85 -12.02 -10.53
N LEU A 44 -2.21 -10.86 -10.00
CA LEU A 44 -2.06 -10.58 -8.56
C LEU A 44 -2.99 -11.44 -7.71
N ALA A 45 -4.22 -11.65 -8.15
CA ALA A 45 -5.17 -12.51 -7.44
C ALA A 45 -4.69 -13.97 -7.41
N ASP A 46 -4.15 -14.49 -8.52
CA ASP A 46 -3.58 -15.82 -8.59
C ASP A 46 -2.36 -15.96 -7.68
N LEU A 47 -1.49 -14.96 -7.68
CA LEU A 47 -0.34 -14.90 -6.77
C LEU A 47 -0.76 -14.93 -5.29
N LEU A 48 -1.82 -14.21 -4.92
CA LEU A 48 -2.31 -14.15 -3.54
C LEU A 48 -3.12 -15.38 -3.11
N ARG A 49 -3.63 -16.18 -4.04
CA ARG A 49 -4.31 -17.45 -3.75
C ARG A 49 -3.34 -18.59 -3.42
N ASP A 50 -2.09 -18.44 -3.82
CA ASP A 50 -1.04 -19.42 -3.56
C ASP A 50 -0.23 -19.01 -2.32
N ASP A 51 -0.15 -19.89 -1.32
CA ASP A 51 0.60 -19.63 -0.08
C ASP A 51 2.09 -19.37 -0.33
N ASP A 52 2.67 -20.04 -1.31
CA ASP A 52 4.07 -19.82 -1.70
C ASP A 52 4.22 -18.56 -2.54
N GLY A 53 3.19 -18.18 -3.31
CA GLY A 53 3.11 -16.91 -4.03
C GLY A 53 3.17 -15.71 -3.09
N VAL A 54 2.44 -15.75 -1.97
CA VAL A 54 2.48 -14.70 -0.94
C VAL A 54 3.86 -14.60 -0.31
N LYS A 55 4.43 -15.73 0.12
CA LYS A 55 5.78 -15.78 0.74
C LYS A 55 6.85 -15.28 -0.24
N PHE A 56 6.80 -15.76 -1.49
CA PHE A 56 7.69 -15.29 -2.54
C PHE A 56 7.61 -13.78 -2.71
N THR A 57 6.42 -13.21 -2.76
CA THR A 57 6.23 -11.76 -2.93
C THR A 57 6.83 -10.97 -1.78
N MET A 58 6.60 -11.42 -0.54
CA MET A 58 7.17 -10.78 0.65
C MET A 58 8.70 -10.84 0.63
N ASP A 59 9.25 -12.03 0.39
CA ASP A 59 10.71 -12.22 0.28
C ASP A 59 11.31 -11.41 -0.87
N PHE A 60 10.63 -11.36 -2.00
CA PHE A 60 11.10 -10.60 -3.16
C PHE A 60 11.13 -9.10 -2.86
N VAL A 61 10.08 -8.55 -2.27
CA VAL A 61 10.03 -7.12 -1.89
C VAL A 61 11.12 -6.80 -0.87
N ASP A 62 11.23 -7.60 0.18
CA ASP A 62 12.14 -7.30 1.29
C ASP A 62 13.62 -7.53 0.95
N ARG A 63 13.92 -8.57 0.19
CA ARG A 63 15.29 -9.04 -0.04
C ARG A 63 15.87 -8.66 -1.41
N VAL A 64 15.00 -8.33 -2.40
CA VAL A 64 15.41 -7.99 -3.77
C VAL A 64 15.13 -6.53 -4.10
N MET A 65 13.95 -6.02 -3.75
CA MET A 65 13.56 -4.66 -4.11
C MET A 65 14.11 -3.60 -3.15
N ARG A 66 14.15 -3.90 -1.85
CA ARG A 66 14.61 -2.94 -0.82
C ARG A 66 16.12 -2.69 -0.79
N PRO A 67 16.99 -3.71 -0.92
CA PRO A 67 18.44 -3.46 -0.87
C PRO A 67 18.90 -2.54 -2.01
N GLU A 68 19.71 -1.54 -1.67
CA GLU A 68 20.32 -0.66 -2.66
C GLU A 68 21.51 -1.34 -3.38
N ASP A 69 22.21 -2.26 -2.68
CA ASP A 69 23.32 -3.02 -3.25
C ASP A 69 22.81 -4.13 -4.18
N ASP A 70 23.11 -3.97 -5.48
CA ASP A 70 22.71 -4.91 -6.52
C ASP A 70 23.28 -6.32 -6.33
N LYS A 71 24.45 -6.47 -5.70
CA LYS A 71 25.04 -7.78 -5.42
C LYS A 71 24.25 -8.52 -4.34
N VAL A 72 23.89 -7.83 -3.27
CA VAL A 72 23.04 -8.36 -2.20
C VAL A 72 21.70 -8.79 -2.77
N ALA A 73 21.05 -7.91 -3.52
CA ALA A 73 19.75 -8.17 -4.16
C ALA A 73 19.83 -9.36 -5.15
N ALA A 74 20.91 -9.47 -5.93
CA ALA A 74 21.10 -10.57 -6.89
C ALA A 74 21.30 -11.93 -6.20
N HIS A 75 22.02 -11.97 -5.09
CA HIS A 75 22.14 -13.20 -4.30
C HIS A 75 20.83 -13.60 -3.66
N ALA A 76 20.06 -12.65 -3.17
CA ALA A 76 18.73 -12.89 -2.66
C ALA A 76 17.78 -13.41 -3.75
N LEU A 77 17.83 -12.85 -4.96
CA LEU A 77 17.03 -13.33 -6.09
C LEU A 77 17.37 -14.79 -6.44
N LYS A 78 18.64 -15.16 -6.42
CA LYS A 78 19.06 -16.54 -6.63
C LYS A 78 18.51 -17.47 -5.55
N ASP A 79 18.62 -17.08 -4.29
CA ASP A 79 18.12 -17.83 -3.16
C ASP A 79 16.61 -18.05 -3.26
N ILE A 80 15.84 -17.00 -3.48
CA ILE A 80 14.39 -17.02 -3.65
C ILE A 80 14.01 -17.92 -4.84
N SER A 81 14.65 -17.76 -5.99
CA SER A 81 14.36 -18.57 -7.19
C SER A 81 14.66 -20.06 -7.03
N SER A 82 15.46 -20.43 -6.04
CA SER A 82 15.76 -21.84 -5.73
C SER A 82 14.85 -22.43 -4.67
N HIS A 83 14.16 -21.58 -3.85
CA HIS A 83 13.29 -22.04 -2.78
C HIS A 83 11.81 -22.12 -3.19
N TYR A 84 11.39 -21.29 -4.12
CA TYR A 84 9.99 -21.23 -4.57
C TYR A 84 9.88 -21.77 -5.99
N ASP A 85 8.85 -22.57 -6.26
CA ASP A 85 8.48 -22.94 -7.62
C ASP A 85 7.78 -21.72 -8.27
N PRO A 86 8.36 -21.09 -9.29
CA PRO A 86 7.79 -19.89 -9.89
C PRO A 86 6.59 -20.17 -10.81
N SER A 87 6.01 -21.36 -10.77
CA SER A 87 4.87 -21.75 -11.62
C SER A 87 3.64 -20.86 -11.45
N PHE A 88 3.41 -20.33 -10.23
CA PHE A 88 2.32 -19.38 -9.95
C PHE A 88 2.48 -18.03 -10.68
N LEU A 89 3.69 -17.69 -11.16
CA LEU A 89 3.92 -16.49 -11.98
C LEU A 89 3.58 -16.70 -13.46
N GLY A 90 3.19 -17.91 -13.83
CA GLY A 90 3.04 -18.33 -15.22
C GLY A 90 4.39 -18.62 -15.89
N SER A 91 4.35 -19.33 -17.01
CA SER A 91 5.54 -19.90 -17.65
C SER A 91 6.60 -18.88 -18.07
N ILE A 92 6.19 -17.70 -18.55
CA ILE A 92 7.12 -16.65 -19.00
C ILE A 92 7.77 -15.96 -17.80
N ASN A 93 6.99 -15.60 -16.81
CA ASN A 93 7.48 -14.87 -15.64
C ASN A 93 8.34 -15.78 -14.74
N GLY A 94 7.94 -17.05 -14.60
CA GLY A 94 8.73 -18.07 -13.92
C GLY A 94 10.10 -18.29 -14.57
N ALA A 95 10.15 -18.34 -15.91
CA ALA A 95 11.40 -18.44 -16.65
C ALA A 95 12.30 -17.20 -16.48
N LEU A 96 11.71 -16.00 -16.42
CA LEU A 96 12.45 -14.75 -16.17
C LEU A 96 13.04 -14.71 -14.74
N VAL A 97 12.28 -15.14 -13.74
CA VAL A 97 12.76 -15.24 -12.36
C VAL A 97 13.89 -16.25 -12.24
N GLY A 98 13.74 -17.44 -12.85
CA GLY A 98 14.78 -18.46 -12.89
C GLY A 98 16.06 -18.00 -13.59
N ALA A 99 15.94 -17.35 -14.75
CA ALA A 99 17.07 -16.77 -15.45
C ALA A 99 17.73 -15.64 -14.64
N GLY A 100 16.93 -14.77 -14.00
CA GLY A 100 17.42 -13.72 -13.11
C GLY A 100 18.18 -14.29 -11.92
N GLY A 101 17.69 -15.37 -11.31
CA GLY A 101 18.38 -16.08 -10.22
C GLY A 101 19.69 -16.69 -10.65
N PHE A 102 19.77 -17.24 -11.87
CA PHE A 102 21.00 -17.82 -12.40
C PHE A 102 22.04 -16.76 -12.79
N PHE A 103 21.64 -15.75 -13.57
CA PHE A 103 22.54 -14.73 -14.09
C PHE A 103 22.77 -13.55 -13.14
N GLY A 104 21.87 -13.30 -12.18
CA GLY A 104 21.95 -12.18 -11.26
C GLY A 104 23.28 -12.08 -10.52
N PRO A 105 23.76 -13.13 -9.85
CA PRO A 105 25.05 -13.10 -9.15
C PRO A 105 26.27 -12.90 -10.05
N ILE A 106 26.15 -13.22 -11.35
CA ILE A 106 27.22 -13.09 -12.33
C ILE A 106 27.24 -11.67 -12.91
N LEU A 107 26.06 -11.09 -13.17
CA LEU A 107 25.87 -9.79 -13.81
C LEU A 107 24.87 -8.92 -13.03
N PRO A 108 25.11 -8.62 -11.73
CA PRO A 108 24.12 -7.96 -10.87
C PRO A 108 23.69 -6.60 -11.43
N ASN A 109 24.61 -5.80 -11.91
CA ASN A 109 24.35 -4.46 -12.43
C ASN A 109 23.50 -4.44 -13.72
N LEU A 110 23.38 -5.57 -14.40
CA LEU A 110 22.54 -5.71 -15.60
C LEU A 110 21.18 -6.32 -15.26
N VAL A 111 21.18 -7.36 -14.43
CA VAL A 111 19.97 -8.13 -14.11
C VAL A 111 19.06 -7.37 -13.14
N MET A 112 19.64 -6.72 -12.12
CA MET A 112 18.85 -6.07 -11.08
C MET A 112 18.03 -4.87 -11.55
N PRO A 113 18.54 -3.96 -12.40
CA PRO A 113 17.71 -2.90 -12.97
C PRO A 113 16.53 -3.44 -13.79
N VAL A 114 16.74 -4.52 -14.55
CA VAL A 114 15.69 -5.15 -15.36
C VAL A 114 14.64 -5.81 -14.45
N ALA A 115 15.06 -6.54 -13.42
CA ALA A 115 14.15 -7.17 -12.46
C ALA A 115 13.30 -6.13 -11.73
N ARG A 116 13.92 -5.03 -11.27
CA ARG A 116 13.20 -3.92 -10.61
C ARG A 116 12.25 -3.21 -11.56
N LEU A 117 12.66 -2.96 -12.81
CA LEU A 117 11.79 -2.36 -13.82
C LEU A 117 10.58 -3.24 -14.12
N TYR A 118 10.79 -4.55 -14.23
CA TYR A 118 9.72 -5.51 -14.47
C TYR A 118 8.71 -5.52 -13.31
N MET A 119 9.19 -5.57 -12.06
CA MET A 119 8.32 -5.51 -10.89
C MET A 119 7.56 -4.18 -10.80
N ARG A 120 8.23 -3.05 -11.05
CA ARG A 120 7.54 -1.75 -11.11
C ARG A 120 6.42 -1.74 -12.15
N LYS A 121 6.61 -2.42 -13.29
CA LYS A 121 5.57 -2.55 -14.32
C LYS A 121 4.42 -3.43 -13.86
N MET A 122 4.69 -4.54 -13.17
CA MET A 122 3.65 -5.43 -12.62
C MET A 122 2.78 -4.74 -11.57
N VAL A 123 3.38 -3.99 -10.65
CA VAL A 123 2.66 -3.31 -9.57
C VAL A 123 2.32 -1.84 -9.90
N GLY A 124 2.68 -1.37 -11.09
CA GLY A 124 2.55 0.04 -11.49
C GLY A 124 1.12 0.56 -11.57
N HIS A 125 0.14 -0.32 -11.62
CA HIS A 125 -1.29 0.02 -11.50
C HIS A 125 -1.71 0.25 -10.04
N LEU A 126 -0.95 -0.27 -9.07
CA LEU A 126 -1.20 -0.14 -7.63
C LEU A 126 -0.25 0.84 -6.94
N VAL A 127 0.99 0.92 -7.42
CA VAL A 127 2.06 1.71 -6.80
C VAL A 127 2.56 2.74 -7.79
N LEU A 128 2.35 4.01 -7.46
CA LEU A 128 2.72 5.15 -8.28
C LEU A 128 4.02 5.76 -7.78
N ASP A 129 4.86 6.22 -8.70
CA ASP A 129 6.01 7.04 -8.35
C ASP A 129 5.55 8.47 -8.04
N ALA A 130 5.56 8.82 -6.77
CA ALA A 130 5.06 10.11 -6.27
C ALA A 130 6.03 11.28 -6.53
N GLU A 131 7.26 11.02 -6.95
CA GLU A 131 8.30 12.04 -7.14
C GLU A 131 8.60 12.34 -8.62
N SER A 132 7.97 11.64 -9.55
CA SER A 132 8.25 11.74 -10.98
C SER A 132 7.16 12.47 -11.77
N ASP A 133 7.49 12.87 -13.01
CA ASP A 133 6.52 13.36 -13.98
C ASP A 133 5.42 12.33 -14.30
N ALA A 134 5.64 11.05 -13.93
CA ALA A 134 4.63 10.00 -14.04
C ALA A 134 3.40 10.30 -13.18
N LEU A 135 3.58 10.88 -11.98
CA LEU A 135 2.46 11.29 -11.13
C LEU A 135 1.52 12.26 -11.86
N ASN A 136 2.09 13.26 -12.54
CA ASN A 136 1.29 14.24 -13.30
C ASN A 136 0.41 13.56 -14.35
N LYS A 137 0.96 12.63 -15.12
CA LYS A 137 0.21 11.89 -16.17
C LYS A 137 -0.92 11.05 -15.58
N ILE A 138 -0.72 10.48 -14.41
CA ILE A 138 -1.73 9.67 -13.72
C ILE A 138 -2.84 10.56 -13.18
N LEU A 139 -2.48 11.71 -12.59
CA LEU A 139 -3.45 12.71 -12.14
C LEU A 139 -4.25 13.29 -13.31
N ASP A 140 -3.63 13.47 -14.51
CA ASP A 140 -4.34 13.86 -15.72
C ASP A 140 -5.37 12.82 -16.12
N LYS A 141 -4.95 11.55 -16.20
CA LYS A 141 -5.83 10.46 -16.59
C LYS A 141 -7.00 10.29 -15.62
N ALA A 142 -6.74 10.37 -14.31
CA ALA A 142 -7.79 10.30 -13.30
C ALA A 142 -8.79 11.47 -13.41
N ALA A 143 -8.29 12.68 -13.66
CA ALA A 143 -9.15 13.84 -13.87
C ALA A 143 -10.03 13.71 -15.13
N GLU A 144 -9.48 13.16 -16.22
CA GLU A 144 -10.23 12.90 -17.46
C GLU A 144 -11.35 11.87 -17.25
N SER A 145 -11.13 10.85 -16.40
CA SER A 145 -12.15 9.85 -16.04
C SER A 145 -13.09 10.30 -14.92
N GLY A 146 -12.88 11.49 -14.34
CA GLY A 146 -13.68 12.00 -13.21
C GLY A 146 -13.35 11.34 -11.87
N GLU A 147 -12.23 10.65 -11.79
CA GLU A 147 -11.77 9.95 -10.58
C GLU A 147 -10.98 10.90 -9.68
N GLN A 148 -11.13 10.73 -8.38
CA GLN A 148 -10.29 11.39 -7.37
C GLN A 148 -9.39 10.36 -6.70
N LEU A 149 -8.08 10.58 -6.80
CA LEU A 149 -7.10 9.67 -6.21
C LEU A 149 -6.79 10.07 -4.77
N ASN A 150 -6.84 9.09 -3.88
CA ASN A 150 -6.29 9.20 -2.54
C ASN A 150 -4.85 8.68 -2.58
N LEU A 151 -3.89 9.58 -2.38
CA LEU A 151 -2.47 9.25 -2.43
C LEU A 151 -1.95 8.89 -1.03
N ASN A 152 -1.47 7.68 -0.90
CA ASN A 152 -0.85 7.17 0.32
C ASN A 152 0.62 6.84 0.05
N LEU A 153 1.55 7.51 0.72
CA LEU A 153 2.96 7.12 0.69
C LEU A 153 3.13 5.80 1.42
N LEU A 154 3.46 4.75 0.66
CA LEU A 154 3.70 3.42 1.23
C LEU A 154 4.78 3.50 2.31
N GLY A 155 4.50 2.88 3.43
CA GLY A 155 5.44 2.81 4.53
C GLY A 155 4.83 2.26 5.80
N GLU A 156 5.60 1.42 6.46
CA GLU A 156 5.30 0.90 7.79
C GLU A 156 5.80 1.85 8.89
N ALA A 157 5.63 1.44 10.14
CA ALA A 157 6.19 2.13 11.28
C ALA A 157 7.71 2.33 11.12
N VAL A 158 8.19 3.52 11.41
CA VAL A 158 9.61 3.86 11.31
C VAL A 158 10.28 3.79 12.66
N LEU A 159 11.51 3.26 12.68
CA LEU A 159 12.33 3.19 13.88
C LEU A 159 13.24 4.42 14.02
N GLY A 160 13.65 5.01 12.90
CA GLY A 160 14.59 6.13 12.86
C GLY A 160 13.90 7.48 12.66
N GLU A 161 14.37 8.49 13.42
CA GLU A 161 13.81 9.84 13.34
C GLU A 161 14.09 10.53 12.00
N GLU A 162 15.24 10.27 11.38
CA GLU A 162 15.57 10.84 10.07
C GLU A 162 14.66 10.30 8.97
N GLU A 163 14.32 9.02 9.01
CA GLU A 163 13.34 8.45 8.07
C GLU A 163 11.93 9.02 8.31
N ALA A 164 11.53 9.20 9.58
CA ALA A 164 10.25 9.84 9.91
C ALA A 164 10.17 11.27 9.37
N LYS A 165 11.26 12.05 9.51
CA LYS A 165 11.37 13.41 8.93
C LYS A 165 11.29 13.37 7.40
N SER A 166 12.04 12.49 6.77
CA SER A 166 12.04 12.32 5.31
C SER A 166 10.64 12.02 4.78
N ARG A 167 9.91 11.12 5.43
CA ARG A 167 8.53 10.79 5.07
C ARG A 167 7.58 11.95 5.25
N ALA A 168 7.69 12.67 6.36
CA ALA A 168 6.88 13.87 6.59
C ALA A 168 7.14 14.93 5.51
N GLN A 169 8.39 15.12 5.09
CA GLN A 169 8.74 16.05 4.01
C GLN A 169 8.17 15.61 2.65
N ARG A 170 8.23 14.32 2.33
CA ARG A 170 7.62 13.78 1.09
C ARG A 170 6.09 13.95 1.11
N THR A 171 5.45 13.69 2.24
CA THR A 171 4.01 13.92 2.41
C THR A 171 3.66 15.41 2.26
N LEU A 172 4.48 16.30 2.82
CA LEU A 172 4.30 17.75 2.68
C LEU A 172 4.36 18.17 1.19
N LYS A 173 5.33 17.64 0.43
CA LYS A 173 5.42 17.91 -1.02
C LYS A 173 4.16 17.46 -1.77
N LEU A 174 3.58 16.29 -1.41
CA LEU A 174 2.31 15.85 -2.01
C LEU A 174 1.16 16.79 -1.67
N ILE A 175 1.04 17.23 -0.43
CA ILE A 175 0.00 18.19 0.00
C ILE A 175 0.15 19.52 -0.73
N GLN A 176 1.38 19.96 -0.97
CA GLN A 176 1.69 21.20 -1.70
C GLN A 176 1.52 21.08 -3.21
N HIS A 177 1.43 19.85 -3.74
CA HIS A 177 1.27 19.63 -5.18
C HIS A 177 -0.10 20.13 -5.66
N PRO A 178 -0.17 21.02 -6.67
CA PRO A 178 -1.39 21.77 -7.02
C PRO A 178 -2.56 20.88 -7.46
N ARG A 179 -2.28 19.69 -7.95
CA ARG A 179 -3.28 18.75 -8.50
C ARG A 179 -3.66 17.63 -7.55
N VAL A 180 -2.99 17.54 -6.40
CA VAL A 180 -3.31 16.55 -5.35
C VAL A 180 -4.36 17.13 -4.43
N THR A 181 -5.50 16.43 -4.31
CA THR A 181 -6.64 16.86 -3.50
C THR A 181 -6.92 15.94 -2.31
N TYR A 182 -6.29 14.77 -2.25
CA TYR A 182 -6.54 13.81 -1.18
C TYR A 182 -5.25 13.04 -0.86
N VAL A 183 -4.83 13.08 0.40
CA VAL A 183 -3.61 12.41 0.89
C VAL A 183 -3.92 11.61 2.15
N SER A 184 -3.52 10.36 2.18
CA SER A 184 -3.54 9.53 3.40
C SER A 184 -2.21 9.63 4.13
N VAL A 185 -2.29 9.77 5.43
CA VAL A 185 -1.13 9.90 6.32
C VAL A 185 -1.21 8.83 7.41
N LYS A 186 -0.20 7.98 7.50
CA LYS A 186 -0.09 6.97 8.54
C LYS A 186 0.67 7.55 9.74
N ALA A 187 0.02 7.65 10.88
CA ALA A 187 0.62 8.23 12.09
C ALA A 187 1.96 7.56 12.48
N SER A 188 2.01 6.23 12.41
CA SER A 188 3.21 5.46 12.74
C SER A 188 4.40 5.66 11.79
N SER A 189 4.18 6.26 10.62
CA SER A 189 5.24 6.61 9.67
C SER A 189 5.76 8.03 9.84
N MET A 190 5.09 8.87 10.63
CA MET A 190 5.44 10.28 10.82
C MET A 190 6.34 10.52 12.02
N VAL A 191 6.33 9.62 13.00
CA VAL A 191 7.11 9.72 14.24
C VAL A 191 7.81 8.39 14.50
N ALA A 192 9.10 8.46 14.82
CA ALA A 192 9.85 7.27 15.22
C ALA A 192 9.38 6.77 16.58
N GLN A 193 9.31 5.46 16.72
CA GLN A 193 9.13 4.77 18.00
C GLN A 193 7.93 5.28 18.83
N LEU A 194 6.73 5.21 18.26
CA LEU A 194 5.51 5.42 19.05
C LEU A 194 5.48 4.45 20.22
N ASN A 195 5.42 4.99 21.44
CA ASN A 195 5.62 4.22 22.66
C ASN A 195 4.33 4.19 23.48
N HIS A 196 3.83 3.00 23.78
CA HIS A 196 2.65 2.82 24.64
C HIS A 196 2.89 3.18 26.11
N TRP A 197 4.16 3.21 26.53
CA TRP A 197 4.55 3.62 27.89
C TRP A 197 4.64 5.15 28.05
N ASP A 198 4.70 5.89 26.92
CA ASP A 198 4.74 7.33 26.85
C ASP A 198 3.73 7.80 25.78
N ILE A 199 2.46 7.65 26.08
CA ILE A 199 1.37 8.03 25.17
C ILE A 199 1.36 9.54 24.95
N ASP A 200 1.41 10.31 26.03
CA ASP A 200 1.34 11.77 25.96
C ASP A 200 2.52 12.35 25.18
N GLY A 201 3.73 11.90 25.45
CA GLY A 201 4.91 12.31 24.68
C GLY A 201 4.85 11.87 23.21
N SER A 202 4.31 10.69 22.91
CA SER A 202 4.10 10.22 21.55
C SER A 202 3.09 11.08 20.81
N VAL A 203 1.99 11.47 21.47
CA VAL A 203 0.97 12.36 20.91
C VAL A 203 1.53 13.75 20.63
N GLU A 204 2.30 14.33 21.55
CA GLU A 204 2.90 15.66 21.34
C GLU A 204 3.90 15.65 20.17
N ARG A 205 4.77 14.64 20.08
CA ARG A 205 5.68 14.49 18.93
C ARG A 205 4.90 14.35 17.61
N LEU A 206 3.80 13.62 17.62
CA LEU A 206 2.94 13.46 16.45
C LEU A 206 2.26 14.77 16.05
N LYS A 207 1.72 15.53 17.01
CA LYS A 207 1.12 16.86 16.79
C LYS A 207 2.12 17.83 16.16
N GLU A 208 3.34 17.90 16.69
CA GLU A 208 4.40 18.75 16.14
C GLU A 208 4.71 18.38 14.69
N ARG A 209 4.75 17.09 14.38
CA ARG A 209 5.04 16.60 13.05
C ARG A 209 3.90 16.83 12.06
N LEU A 210 2.65 16.71 12.50
CA LEU A 210 1.47 16.87 11.66
C LEU A 210 1.10 18.33 11.42
N ARG A 211 1.40 19.23 12.38
CA ARG A 211 1.06 20.66 12.28
C ARG A 211 1.45 21.29 10.94
N PRO A 212 2.70 21.14 10.44
CA PRO A 212 3.08 21.70 9.14
C PRO A 212 2.27 21.13 7.96
N LEU A 213 1.86 19.88 8.04
CA LEU A 213 1.06 19.23 7.00
C LEU A 213 -0.35 19.83 6.94
N TYR A 214 -1.00 19.97 8.09
CA TYR A 214 -2.32 20.59 8.17
C TYR A 214 -2.28 22.07 7.81
N GLN A 215 -1.22 22.79 8.22
CA GLN A 215 -1.03 24.19 7.85
C GLN A 215 -0.90 24.34 6.33
N ALA A 216 -0.07 23.51 5.68
CA ALA A 216 0.09 23.53 4.23
C ALA A 216 -1.22 23.22 3.50
N ALA A 217 -2.04 22.31 4.02
CA ALA A 217 -3.34 22.01 3.44
C ALA A 217 -4.34 23.18 3.63
N ALA A 218 -4.29 23.86 4.78
CA ALA A 218 -5.14 25.00 5.08
C ALA A 218 -4.78 26.25 4.27
N ASP A 219 -3.50 26.44 3.97
CA ASP A 219 -2.99 27.58 3.21
C ASP A 219 -3.31 27.49 1.70
N ARG A 220 -3.76 26.33 1.23
CA ARG A 220 -4.16 26.16 -0.17
C ARG A 220 -5.53 26.80 -0.45
N THR A 221 -5.65 27.37 -1.63
CA THR A 221 -6.93 27.94 -2.13
C THR A 221 -7.96 26.88 -2.50
N ASP A 222 -7.50 25.70 -2.92
CA ASP A 222 -8.29 24.51 -3.19
C ASP A 222 -8.26 23.55 -1.98
N LYS A 223 -9.33 22.79 -1.81
CA LYS A 223 -9.43 21.88 -0.66
C LYS A 223 -8.53 20.67 -0.83
N VAL A 224 -7.72 20.38 0.18
CA VAL A 224 -6.98 19.12 0.30
C VAL A 224 -7.51 18.35 1.51
N PHE A 225 -7.94 17.13 1.26
CA PHE A 225 -8.36 16.23 2.33
C PHE A 225 -7.16 15.46 2.84
N ILE A 226 -6.98 15.43 4.16
CA ILE A 226 -5.99 14.60 4.84
C ILE A 226 -6.75 13.50 5.58
N ASN A 227 -6.56 12.25 5.14
CA ASN A 227 -7.05 11.07 5.84
C ASN A 227 -5.97 10.56 6.80
N MET A 228 -6.31 10.44 8.09
CA MET A 228 -5.42 9.83 9.07
C MET A 228 -5.63 8.33 9.11
N ASP A 229 -4.66 7.59 8.58
CA ASP A 229 -4.60 6.14 8.75
C ASP A 229 -4.04 5.80 10.14
N THR A 230 -4.95 5.42 11.03
CA THR A 230 -4.65 5.13 12.43
C THR A 230 -5.10 3.73 12.84
N VAL A 231 -5.24 2.81 11.90
CA VAL A 231 -5.82 1.47 12.15
C VAL A 231 -5.18 0.78 13.35
N SER A 232 -3.87 0.84 13.47
CA SER A 232 -3.13 0.27 14.60
C SER A 232 -3.35 1.00 15.94
N TYR A 233 -3.91 2.21 15.90
CA TYR A 233 -4.13 3.09 17.05
C TYR A 233 -5.59 3.54 17.18
N THR A 234 -6.51 2.81 16.60
CA THR A 234 -7.94 3.14 16.60
C THR A 234 -8.49 3.33 18.01
N HIS A 235 -7.98 2.59 18.98
CA HIS A 235 -8.33 2.73 20.40
C HIS A 235 -7.80 4.01 21.03
N LEU A 236 -6.72 4.59 20.50
CA LEU A 236 -6.13 5.84 20.98
C LEU A 236 -6.82 7.07 20.37
N THR A 237 -7.42 6.93 19.19
CA THR A 237 -7.98 8.04 18.42
C THR A 237 -9.50 8.15 18.47
N LEU A 238 -10.20 7.19 19.11
CA LEU A 238 -11.65 7.15 19.21
C LEU A 238 -12.23 7.46 20.59
N PRO A 239 -11.86 8.58 21.27
CA PRO A 239 -12.79 9.17 22.22
C PRO A 239 -13.92 9.93 21.53
N THR A 240 -13.92 10.03 20.22
CA THR A 240 -14.88 10.82 19.42
C THR A 240 -16.31 10.30 19.44
N LYS A 241 -16.58 9.10 19.97
CA LYS A 241 -17.94 8.59 20.11
C LYS A 241 -18.74 9.06 21.32
N ARG A 242 -18.19 9.98 22.10
CA ARG A 242 -18.91 10.52 23.29
C ARG A 242 -19.28 11.99 23.18
N ILE A 243 -19.26 12.54 22.00
CA ILE A 243 -19.80 13.88 21.76
C ILE A 243 -21.06 13.68 20.89
N VAL A 244 -22.08 13.20 21.52
CA VAL A 244 -23.47 13.42 21.15
C VAL A 244 -24.20 13.78 22.42
#